data_324304ab5e5caf6c19e0b5c3f599178c
#
_entry.id   324304ab5e5caf6c19e0b5c3f599178c
#
_cell.length_a   1.000
_cell.length_b   1.000
_cell.length_c   1.000
_cell.angle_alpha   90.00
_cell.angle_beta   90.00
_cell.angle_gamma   90.00
#
_symmetry.space_group_name_H-M   'P 1'
#
loop_
_entity.id
_entity.type
_entity.pdbx_description
1 polymer ?
#
loop_
_entity_poly.entity_id
_entity_poly.type
_entity_poly.pdbx_seq_one_letter_code
_entity_poly.pdbx_strand_id
1 'polypeptide(L)'
;VAGVAFTGSTETARAINRALAAREEAAIAVLIAETGGQNALIADSSALPEQLVKDAIASAFTSAGQRCSAARVLFVQEDIADRVLAMLAGAMAELKVGDPGLLSTDVGPVIDDDALRTLQAHAERMDREARLVAIAPMAGADTAHGTFFAPRAYEIDGLSRLQREVFGPVLHVVRWQADRLDAVIDQVNATGYGLTLGVHSRIDETVERIASRARVGNIYVNRNQIGAVVGVQP
;
A
#
# COMPACT_ATOMS: atom_id res chain seq x y z
N VAL A 1 -0.71 -34.47 -1.07
CA VAL A 1 -1.16 -33.37 -1.94
C VAL A 1 -0.20 -33.22 -3.10
N ALA A 2 -0.72 -32.87 -4.29
CA ALA A 2 0.10 -32.66 -5.50
C ALA A 2 0.61 -31.20 -5.56
N GLY A 3 -0.08 -30.26 -4.91
CA GLY A 3 0.30 -28.86 -4.83
C GLY A 3 -0.56 -28.12 -3.82
N VAL A 4 -0.16 -26.89 -3.54
CA VAL A 4 -0.89 -25.93 -2.69
C VAL A 4 -0.96 -24.60 -3.41
N ALA A 5 -2.16 -24.01 -3.49
CA ALA A 5 -2.38 -22.60 -3.81
C ALA A 5 -2.76 -21.88 -2.53
N PHE A 6 -2.01 -20.84 -2.18
CA PHE A 6 -2.13 -20.13 -0.91
C PHE A 6 -2.12 -18.62 -1.13
N THR A 7 -3.03 -17.92 -0.45
CA THR A 7 -3.00 -16.45 -0.32
C THR A 7 -2.97 -16.10 1.16
N GLY A 8 -2.01 -15.27 1.57
CA GLY A 8 -1.88 -14.85 2.96
C GLY A 8 -0.51 -14.26 3.29
N SER A 9 -0.06 -14.40 4.54
CA SER A 9 1.22 -13.82 4.96
C SER A 9 2.43 -14.55 4.37
N THR A 10 3.51 -13.83 4.15
CA THR A 10 4.80 -14.41 3.69
C THR A 10 5.34 -15.45 4.68
N GLU A 11 5.14 -15.24 5.97
CA GLU A 11 5.56 -16.15 7.03
C GLU A 11 4.85 -17.50 6.91
N THR A 12 3.53 -17.47 6.69
CA THR A 12 2.73 -18.69 6.49
C THR A 12 3.12 -19.40 5.19
N ALA A 13 3.30 -18.65 4.09
CA ALA A 13 3.77 -19.23 2.83
C ALA A 13 5.11 -19.96 2.98
N ARG A 14 6.05 -19.35 3.73
CA ARG A 14 7.35 -20.00 4.05
C ARG A 14 7.20 -21.23 4.93
N ALA A 15 6.26 -21.24 5.88
CA ALA A 15 5.98 -22.41 6.69
C ALA A 15 5.43 -23.57 5.84
N ILE A 16 4.48 -23.27 4.93
CA ILE A 16 3.95 -24.24 3.97
C ILE A 16 5.07 -24.78 3.08
N ASN A 17 5.92 -23.92 2.51
CA ASN A 17 7.03 -24.33 1.66
C ASN A 17 8.00 -25.29 2.38
N ARG A 18 8.36 -24.98 3.63
CA ARG A 18 9.19 -25.88 4.45
C ARG A 18 8.52 -27.24 4.68
N ALA A 19 7.22 -27.23 5.00
CA ALA A 19 6.48 -28.48 5.21
C ALA A 19 6.38 -29.32 3.93
N LEU A 20 6.21 -28.68 2.77
CA LEU A 20 6.21 -29.39 1.47
C LEU A 20 7.58 -29.95 1.13
N ALA A 21 8.66 -29.19 1.37
CA ALA A 21 10.02 -29.61 1.10
C ALA A 21 10.50 -30.75 2.02
N ALA A 22 9.97 -30.86 3.23
CA ALA A 22 10.32 -31.91 4.20
C ALA A 22 9.67 -33.27 3.91
N ARG A 23 8.90 -33.41 2.84
CA ARG A 23 8.23 -34.68 2.46
C ARG A 23 9.19 -35.59 1.70
N GLU A 24 9.77 -36.58 2.37
CA GLU A 24 10.81 -37.45 1.77
C GLU A 24 10.26 -38.48 0.79
N GLU A 25 9.06 -39.02 1.04
CA GLU A 25 8.49 -40.14 0.27
C GLU A 25 7.43 -39.73 -0.76
N ALA A 26 7.25 -38.42 -1.02
CA ALA A 26 6.23 -37.96 -1.93
C ALA A 26 6.82 -37.15 -3.10
N ALA A 27 6.12 -37.14 -4.23
CA ALA A 27 6.49 -36.30 -5.36
C ALA A 27 6.60 -34.80 -4.92
N ILE A 28 7.53 -34.08 -5.55
CA ILE A 28 7.71 -32.66 -5.32
C ILE A 28 6.40 -31.93 -5.62
N ALA A 29 5.85 -31.25 -4.61
CA ALA A 29 4.60 -30.53 -4.72
C ALA A 29 4.85 -29.09 -5.20
N VAL A 30 3.96 -28.60 -6.07
CA VAL A 30 3.98 -27.21 -6.50
C VAL A 30 3.40 -26.32 -5.39
N LEU A 31 4.06 -25.21 -5.08
CA LEU A 31 3.51 -24.14 -4.25
C LEU A 31 3.30 -22.88 -5.09
N ILE A 32 2.05 -22.44 -5.18
CA ILE A 32 1.68 -21.11 -5.67
C ILE A 32 1.33 -20.29 -4.45
N ALA A 33 2.13 -19.27 -4.13
CA ALA A 33 1.95 -18.45 -2.94
C ALA A 33 1.85 -16.96 -3.31
N GLU A 34 0.65 -16.44 -3.19
CA GLU A 34 0.36 -15.00 -3.28
C GLU A 34 0.41 -14.39 -1.89
N THR A 35 1.35 -13.49 -1.67
CA THR A 35 1.58 -12.87 -0.37
C THR A 35 1.45 -11.35 -0.45
N GLY A 36 1.88 -10.64 0.60
CA GLY A 36 1.74 -9.20 0.69
C GLY A 36 2.57 -8.40 -0.33
N GLY A 37 2.43 -7.09 -0.28
CA GLY A 37 3.10 -6.13 -1.15
C GLY A 37 3.50 -4.85 -0.43
N GLN A 38 4.70 -4.35 -0.68
CA GLN A 38 5.13 -3.01 -0.29
C GLN A 38 4.90 -2.05 -1.47
N ASN A 39 3.65 -2.02 -1.94
CA ASN A 39 3.30 -1.39 -3.21
C ASN A 39 3.48 0.12 -3.16
N ALA A 40 4.19 0.65 -4.14
CA ALA A 40 4.44 2.07 -4.28
C ALA A 40 3.49 2.71 -5.31
N LEU A 41 3.25 4.01 -5.14
CA LEU A 41 2.67 4.89 -6.11
C LEU A 41 3.68 6.02 -6.35
N ILE A 42 4.16 6.18 -7.58
CA ILE A 42 5.18 7.18 -7.94
C ILE A 42 4.50 8.32 -8.70
N ALA A 43 4.68 9.54 -8.24
CA ALA A 43 4.17 10.73 -8.88
C ALA A 43 5.28 11.74 -9.17
N ASP A 44 5.40 12.14 -10.43
CA ASP A 44 6.27 13.24 -10.83
C ASP A 44 5.55 14.59 -10.83
N SER A 45 6.27 15.68 -11.12
CA SER A 45 5.73 17.03 -11.10
C SER A 45 4.66 17.29 -12.16
N SER A 46 4.53 16.42 -13.17
CA SER A 46 3.51 16.52 -14.21
C SER A 46 2.16 15.89 -13.82
N ALA A 47 2.12 15.14 -12.71
CA ALA A 47 0.90 14.51 -12.22
C ALA A 47 -0.20 15.54 -11.96
N LEU A 48 -1.47 15.18 -12.22
CA LEU A 48 -2.61 15.99 -11.84
C LEU A 48 -2.90 15.79 -10.34
N PRO A 49 -2.67 16.80 -9.47
CA PRO A 49 -2.74 16.60 -8.03
C PRO A 49 -4.08 16.09 -7.52
N GLU A 50 -5.18 16.57 -8.09
CA GLU A 50 -6.54 16.18 -7.71
C GLU A 50 -6.81 14.71 -7.98
N GLN A 51 -6.37 14.20 -9.14
CA GLN A 51 -6.47 12.79 -9.49
C GLN A 51 -5.53 11.94 -8.65
N LEU A 52 -4.28 12.39 -8.48
CA LEU A 52 -3.29 11.71 -7.65
C LEU A 52 -3.80 11.48 -6.23
N VAL A 53 -4.34 12.52 -5.58
CA VAL A 53 -4.85 12.42 -4.21
C VAL A 53 -6.05 11.48 -4.13
N LYS A 54 -7.00 11.58 -5.06
CA LYS A 54 -8.15 10.66 -5.14
C LYS A 54 -7.68 9.21 -5.28
N ASP A 55 -6.76 8.95 -6.20
CA ASP A 55 -6.28 7.61 -6.49
C ASP A 55 -5.38 7.06 -5.38
N ALA A 56 -4.61 7.92 -4.70
CA ALA A 56 -3.82 7.54 -3.54
C ALA A 56 -4.71 7.11 -2.35
N ILE A 57 -5.76 7.88 -2.05
CA ILE A 57 -6.74 7.55 -1.00
C ILE A 57 -7.45 6.24 -1.34
N ALA A 58 -7.95 6.09 -2.56
CA ALA A 58 -8.61 4.86 -3.00
C ALA A 58 -7.66 3.67 -2.88
N SER A 59 -6.41 3.82 -3.33
CA SER A 59 -5.41 2.74 -3.30
C SER A 59 -4.96 2.37 -1.90
N ALA A 60 -4.88 3.34 -0.98
CA ALA A 60 -4.36 3.10 0.37
C ALA A 60 -5.43 2.68 1.38
N PHE A 61 -6.66 3.19 1.24
CA PHE A 61 -7.65 3.12 2.33
C PHE A 61 -8.92 2.32 2.00
N THR A 62 -9.22 2.04 0.73
CA THR A 62 -10.34 1.14 0.39
C THR A 62 -10.14 -0.22 1.06
N SER A 63 -11.22 -0.78 1.62
CA SER A 63 -11.19 -2.02 2.43
C SER A 63 -10.26 -1.91 3.66
N ALA A 64 -10.16 -0.71 4.26
CA ALA A 64 -9.23 -0.40 5.34
C ALA A 64 -7.76 -0.74 4.99
N GLY A 65 -7.36 -0.57 3.72
CA GLY A 65 -6.01 -0.91 3.25
C GLY A 65 -5.69 -2.42 3.30
N GLN A 66 -6.68 -3.28 3.46
CA GLN A 66 -6.50 -4.73 3.62
C GLN A 66 -6.57 -5.47 2.28
N ARG A 67 -5.83 -4.98 1.29
CA ARG A 67 -5.62 -5.64 0.00
C ARG A 67 -4.13 -5.82 -0.24
N CYS A 68 -3.75 -6.95 -0.84
CA CYS A 68 -2.36 -7.20 -1.25
C CYS A 68 -1.83 -6.14 -2.23
N SER A 69 -2.72 -5.55 -3.06
CA SER A 69 -2.42 -4.47 -4.02
C SER A 69 -2.52 -3.06 -3.44
N ALA A 70 -2.90 -2.87 -2.16
CA ALA A 70 -3.06 -1.54 -1.59
C ALA A 70 -1.75 -0.74 -1.60
N ALA A 71 -1.83 0.56 -1.88
CA ALA A 71 -0.68 1.45 -1.82
C ALA A 71 -0.20 1.60 -0.36
N ARG A 72 1.08 1.31 -0.13
CA ARG A 72 1.75 1.47 1.16
C ARG A 72 2.62 2.71 1.19
N VAL A 73 3.13 3.10 0.00
CA VAL A 73 4.06 4.22 -0.13
C VAL A 73 3.66 5.09 -1.32
N LEU A 74 3.58 6.40 -1.10
CA LEU A 74 3.48 7.42 -2.13
C LEU A 74 4.85 8.11 -2.26
N PHE A 75 5.52 7.92 -3.37
CA PHE A 75 6.65 8.74 -3.76
C PHE A 75 6.13 9.97 -4.50
N VAL A 76 6.39 11.16 -3.98
CA VAL A 76 5.95 12.41 -4.58
C VAL A 76 7.16 13.30 -4.87
N GLN A 77 7.26 13.81 -6.11
CA GLN A 77 8.35 14.70 -6.48
C GLN A 77 8.28 15.99 -5.68
N GLU A 78 9.43 16.48 -5.23
CA GLU A 78 9.56 17.62 -4.30
C GLU A 78 8.79 18.86 -4.76
N ASP A 79 8.83 19.14 -6.08
CA ASP A 79 8.22 20.34 -6.68
C ASP A 79 6.70 20.47 -6.43
N ILE A 80 6.02 19.33 -6.26
CA ILE A 80 4.56 19.29 -6.02
C ILE A 80 4.19 18.78 -4.63
N ALA A 81 5.18 18.35 -3.84
CA ALA A 81 4.94 17.61 -2.60
C ALA A 81 4.10 18.40 -1.60
N ASP A 82 4.41 19.65 -1.33
CA ASP A 82 3.67 20.46 -0.34
C ASP A 82 2.19 20.61 -0.74
N ARG A 83 1.93 20.86 -2.02
CA ARG A 83 0.56 20.98 -2.53
C ARG A 83 -0.18 19.63 -2.42
N VAL A 84 0.44 18.55 -2.84
CA VAL A 84 -0.15 17.20 -2.79
C VAL A 84 -0.44 16.80 -1.34
N LEU A 85 0.49 17.04 -0.41
CA LEU A 85 0.30 16.69 0.99
C LEU A 85 -0.79 17.53 1.68
N ALA A 86 -0.89 18.82 1.36
CA ALA A 86 -1.99 19.64 1.84
C ALA A 86 -3.35 19.16 1.34
N MET A 87 -3.44 18.80 0.05
CA MET A 87 -4.66 18.23 -0.54
C MET A 87 -4.99 16.85 0.02
N LEU A 88 -3.98 16.00 0.22
CA LEU A 88 -4.15 14.68 0.84
C LEU A 88 -4.71 14.81 2.25
N ALA A 89 -4.16 15.72 3.06
CA ALA A 89 -4.65 15.98 4.41
C ALA A 89 -6.11 16.48 4.41
N GLY A 90 -6.46 17.40 3.51
CA GLY A 90 -7.82 17.87 3.35
C GLY A 90 -8.80 16.77 2.94
N ALA A 91 -8.42 15.95 1.96
CA ALA A 91 -9.25 14.83 1.52
C ALA A 91 -9.37 13.72 2.57
N MET A 92 -8.33 13.46 3.36
CA MET A 92 -8.39 12.52 4.49
C MET A 92 -9.30 13.01 5.61
N ALA A 93 -9.43 14.32 5.81
CA ALA A 93 -10.32 14.92 6.82
C ALA A 93 -11.81 14.70 6.49
N GLU A 94 -12.14 14.43 5.23
CA GLU A 94 -13.51 14.14 4.78
C GLU A 94 -13.88 12.65 4.87
N LEU A 95 -12.91 11.76 5.12
CA LEU A 95 -13.16 10.32 5.20
C LEU A 95 -14.04 9.98 6.41
N LYS A 96 -15.01 9.12 6.17
CA LYS A 96 -15.92 8.60 7.19
C LYS A 96 -15.51 7.16 7.55
N VAL A 97 -15.04 6.99 8.78
CA VAL A 97 -14.75 5.68 9.37
C VAL A 97 -15.97 5.23 10.15
N GLY A 98 -16.47 4.02 9.88
CA GLY A 98 -17.68 3.55 10.57
C GLY A 98 -18.22 2.22 10.04
N ASP A 99 -19.51 1.98 10.25
CA ASP A 99 -20.21 0.77 9.84
C ASP A 99 -20.16 0.59 8.31
N PRO A 100 -19.52 -0.48 7.79
CA PRO A 100 -19.41 -0.75 6.36
C PRO A 100 -20.76 -1.13 5.70
N GLY A 101 -21.82 -1.38 6.46
CA GLY A 101 -23.16 -1.55 5.95
C GLY A 101 -23.80 -0.26 5.44
N LEU A 102 -23.25 0.89 5.77
CA LEU A 102 -23.74 2.20 5.35
C LEU A 102 -23.00 2.68 4.10
N LEU A 103 -23.73 3.08 3.06
CA LEU A 103 -23.15 3.65 1.83
C LEU A 103 -22.35 4.95 2.04
N SER A 104 -22.55 5.60 3.18
CA SER A 104 -21.82 6.81 3.56
C SER A 104 -20.46 6.53 4.21
N THR A 105 -20.14 5.26 4.49
CA THR A 105 -18.88 4.87 5.12
C THR A 105 -17.80 4.65 4.05
N ASP A 106 -16.67 5.30 4.21
CA ASP A 106 -15.52 5.14 3.31
C ASP A 106 -14.57 4.04 3.78
N VAL A 107 -14.39 3.89 5.11
CA VAL A 107 -13.45 2.95 5.70
C VAL A 107 -14.10 2.21 6.86
N GLY A 108 -14.17 0.88 6.76
CA GLY A 108 -14.67 -0.01 7.79
C GLY A 108 -13.59 -0.46 8.78
N PRO A 109 -13.87 -1.48 9.61
CA PRO A 109 -12.92 -2.03 10.57
C PRO A 109 -11.81 -2.84 9.89
N VAL A 110 -10.72 -3.05 10.62
CA VAL A 110 -9.73 -4.09 10.26
C VAL A 110 -10.22 -5.46 10.75
N ILE A 111 -9.58 -6.53 10.23
CA ILE A 111 -10.13 -7.88 10.31
C ILE A 111 -10.28 -8.41 11.75
N ASP A 112 -9.33 -8.08 12.63
CA ASP A 112 -9.31 -8.58 14.01
C ASP A 112 -8.47 -7.69 14.94
N ASP A 113 -8.43 -8.07 16.22
CA ASP A 113 -7.68 -7.37 17.26
C ASP A 113 -6.15 -7.47 17.08
N ASP A 114 -5.64 -8.55 16.45
CA ASP A 114 -4.22 -8.70 16.17
C ASP A 114 -3.75 -7.71 15.10
N ALA A 115 -4.57 -7.54 14.06
CA ALA A 115 -4.35 -6.51 13.04
C ALA A 115 -4.40 -5.11 13.67
N LEU A 116 -5.41 -4.83 14.50
CA LEU A 116 -5.54 -3.54 15.19
C LEU A 116 -4.31 -3.26 16.08
N ARG A 117 -3.87 -4.21 16.91
CA ARG A 117 -2.68 -4.04 17.75
C ARG A 117 -1.42 -3.79 16.93
N THR A 118 -1.26 -4.50 15.82
CA THR A 118 -0.12 -4.32 14.91
C THR A 118 -0.09 -2.90 14.33
N LEU A 119 -1.25 -2.39 13.92
CA LEU A 119 -1.38 -1.02 13.38
C LEU A 119 -1.15 0.04 14.45
N GLN A 120 -1.66 -0.17 15.66
CA GLN A 120 -1.43 0.73 16.79
C GLN A 120 0.06 0.82 17.14
N ALA A 121 0.74 -0.31 17.26
CA ALA A 121 2.17 -0.34 17.52
C ALA A 121 3.00 0.32 16.40
N HIS A 122 2.58 0.14 15.14
CA HIS A 122 3.21 0.84 14.02
C HIS A 122 2.97 2.35 14.10
N ALA A 123 1.75 2.78 14.38
CA ALA A 123 1.41 4.20 14.52
C ALA A 123 2.20 4.86 15.65
N GLU A 124 2.27 4.24 16.84
CA GLU A 124 3.08 4.72 17.95
C GLU A 124 4.56 4.87 17.62
N ARG A 125 5.10 3.96 16.78
CA ARG A 125 6.46 4.09 16.28
C ARG A 125 6.60 5.26 15.32
N MET A 126 5.68 5.40 14.35
CA MET A 126 5.73 6.48 13.36
C MET A 126 5.49 7.86 13.99
N ASP A 127 4.67 7.96 15.03
CA ASP A 127 4.44 9.22 15.77
C ASP A 127 5.74 9.74 16.41
N ARG A 128 6.72 8.85 16.69
CA ARG A 128 8.05 9.23 17.23
C ARG A 128 9.11 9.43 16.15
N GLU A 129 9.01 8.72 15.01
CA GLU A 129 10.08 8.58 14.03
C GLU A 129 9.82 9.31 12.72
N ALA A 130 8.58 9.77 12.47
CA ALA A 130 8.14 10.32 11.20
C ALA A 130 7.31 11.58 11.40
N ARG A 131 7.11 12.33 10.32
CA ARG A 131 6.20 13.48 10.33
C ARG A 131 4.79 13.03 10.01
N LEU A 132 3.86 13.23 10.93
CA LEU A 132 2.45 13.01 10.66
C LEU A 132 1.96 14.02 9.61
N VAL A 133 1.37 13.53 8.53
CA VAL A 133 0.71 14.33 7.49
C VAL A 133 -0.76 14.53 7.81
N ALA A 134 -1.47 13.44 8.09
CA ALA A 134 -2.90 13.49 8.43
C ALA A 134 -3.35 12.22 9.16
N ILE A 135 -4.43 12.39 9.95
CA ILE A 135 -5.24 11.29 10.51
C ILE A 135 -6.69 11.58 10.10
N ALA A 136 -7.37 10.59 9.55
CA ALA A 136 -8.80 10.70 9.27
C ALA A 136 -9.59 10.78 10.57
N PRO A 137 -10.69 11.56 10.62
CA PRO A 137 -11.53 11.63 11.80
C PRO A 137 -12.16 10.25 12.09
N MET A 138 -12.14 9.89 13.37
CA MET A 138 -12.80 8.70 13.87
C MET A 138 -13.52 9.08 15.16
N ALA A 139 -14.74 9.59 15.03
CA ALA A 139 -15.52 10.04 16.16
C ALA A 139 -16.95 9.50 16.06
N GLY A 140 -17.46 8.98 17.17
CA GLY A 140 -18.86 8.58 17.30
C GLY A 140 -19.08 7.23 17.96
N ALA A 141 -20.33 6.94 18.27
CA ALA A 141 -20.74 5.68 18.87
C ALA A 141 -20.47 4.47 17.94
N ASP A 142 -20.45 4.71 16.62
CA ASP A 142 -20.33 3.66 15.62
C ASP A 142 -18.93 3.01 15.58
N THR A 143 -17.90 3.71 16.09
CA THR A 143 -16.52 3.19 16.16
C THR A 143 -16.09 2.84 17.59
N ALA A 144 -16.96 2.99 18.57
CA ALA A 144 -16.68 2.67 19.98
C ALA A 144 -16.53 1.16 20.22
N HIS A 145 -17.12 0.35 19.37
CA HIS A 145 -17.08 -1.11 19.45
C HIS A 145 -16.61 -1.69 18.12
N GLY A 146 -15.57 -2.55 18.17
CA GLY A 146 -14.99 -3.18 16.99
C GLY A 146 -13.52 -2.79 16.76
N THR A 147 -12.96 -3.30 15.70
CA THR A 147 -11.54 -3.20 15.37
C THR A 147 -11.25 -2.02 14.43
N PHE A 148 -11.71 -0.84 14.78
CA PHE A 148 -11.52 0.36 13.95
C PHE A 148 -10.15 0.98 14.14
N PHE A 149 -9.55 1.40 13.04
CA PHE A 149 -8.29 2.13 13.02
C PHE A 149 -8.39 3.33 12.06
N ALA A 150 -8.14 4.53 12.58
CA ALA A 150 -8.20 5.75 11.78
C ALA A 150 -7.12 5.73 10.68
N PRO A 151 -7.48 5.89 9.39
CA PRO A 151 -6.52 6.04 8.30
C PRO A 151 -5.49 7.13 8.62
N ARG A 152 -4.20 6.84 8.34
CA ARG A 152 -3.09 7.74 8.64
C ARG A 152 -2.15 7.87 7.47
N ALA A 153 -1.55 9.05 7.33
CA ALA A 153 -0.47 9.31 6.41
C ALA A 153 0.75 9.88 7.15
N TYR A 154 1.93 9.29 6.92
CA TYR A 154 3.19 9.71 7.51
C TYR A 154 4.23 10.02 6.44
N GLU A 155 4.93 11.13 6.57
CA GLU A 155 6.10 11.40 5.74
C GLU A 155 7.34 10.79 6.39
N ILE A 156 8.07 10.00 5.62
CA ILE A 156 9.29 9.30 6.01
C ILE A 156 10.43 9.63 5.04
N ASP A 157 11.67 9.44 5.47
CA ASP A 157 12.87 9.74 4.69
C ASP A 157 13.24 8.66 3.65
N GLY A 158 12.58 7.50 3.69
CA GLY A 158 12.79 6.42 2.71
C GLY A 158 12.23 5.08 3.16
N LEU A 159 12.21 4.12 2.23
CA LEU A 159 11.66 2.77 2.45
C LEU A 159 12.41 1.96 3.52
N SER A 160 13.66 2.31 3.83
CA SER A 160 14.44 1.66 4.90
C SER A 160 13.78 1.75 6.28
N ARG A 161 12.86 2.70 6.47
CA ARG A 161 12.03 2.80 7.69
C ARG A 161 10.99 1.70 7.80
N LEU A 162 10.65 1.05 6.69
CA LEU A 162 9.60 0.03 6.62
C LEU A 162 10.22 -1.36 6.51
N GLN A 163 10.34 -2.05 7.63
CA GLN A 163 10.96 -3.38 7.70
C GLN A 163 10.10 -4.48 7.06
N ARG A 164 8.78 -4.26 7.01
CA ARG A 164 7.79 -5.18 6.44
C ARG A 164 6.55 -4.40 5.99
N GLU A 165 5.67 -5.09 5.26
CA GLU A 165 4.35 -4.56 4.93
C GLU A 165 3.55 -4.21 6.19
N VAL A 166 2.89 -3.06 6.16
CA VAL A 166 1.92 -2.61 7.17
C VAL A 166 0.52 -2.81 6.57
N PHE A 167 -0.09 -3.94 6.88
CA PHE A 167 -1.35 -4.37 6.29
C PHE A 167 -2.54 -3.68 6.98
N GLY A 168 -2.90 -2.51 6.47
CA GLY A 168 -3.95 -1.67 7.03
C GLY A 168 -3.97 -0.26 6.43
N PRO A 169 -4.81 0.65 6.93
CA PRO A 169 -5.01 1.96 6.34
C PRO A 169 -3.92 2.97 6.77
N VAL A 170 -2.68 2.67 6.42
CA VAL A 170 -1.51 3.52 6.66
C VAL A 170 -0.78 3.76 5.35
N LEU A 171 -0.65 5.03 4.97
CA LEU A 171 0.12 5.47 3.81
C LEU A 171 1.40 6.17 4.27
N HIS A 172 2.53 5.77 3.70
CA HIS A 172 3.80 6.46 3.91
C HIS A 172 4.11 7.33 2.71
N VAL A 173 4.65 8.51 2.94
CA VAL A 173 5.02 9.45 1.87
C VAL A 173 6.52 9.64 1.89
N VAL A 174 7.13 9.55 0.72
CA VAL A 174 8.56 9.82 0.51
C VAL A 174 8.70 10.89 -0.56
N ARG A 175 9.39 11.98 -0.23
CA ARG A 175 9.74 13.01 -1.23
C ARG A 175 10.95 12.57 -2.04
N TRP A 176 10.99 12.96 -3.30
CA TRP A 176 12.13 12.68 -4.16
C TRP A 176 12.46 13.85 -5.10
N GLN A 177 13.74 14.02 -5.44
CA GLN A 177 14.22 15.07 -6.32
C GLN A 177 14.11 14.65 -7.79
N ALA A 178 13.83 15.58 -8.70
CA ALA A 178 13.56 15.33 -10.11
C ALA A 178 14.63 14.48 -10.82
N ASP A 179 15.90 14.62 -10.43
CA ASP A 179 17.05 13.87 -10.96
C ASP A 179 17.22 12.47 -10.34
N ARG A 180 16.36 12.06 -9.39
CA ARG A 180 16.50 10.84 -8.58
C ARG A 180 15.49 9.74 -8.91
N LEU A 181 14.82 9.81 -10.06
CA LEU A 181 13.80 8.80 -10.44
C LEU A 181 14.35 7.38 -10.39
N ASP A 182 15.56 7.15 -10.90
CA ASP A 182 16.17 5.82 -10.87
C ASP A 182 16.40 5.31 -9.46
N ALA A 183 16.81 6.19 -8.55
CA ALA A 183 16.98 5.82 -7.14
C ALA A 183 15.63 5.45 -6.47
N VAL A 184 14.52 6.09 -6.87
CA VAL A 184 13.18 5.71 -6.44
C VAL A 184 12.82 4.30 -6.92
N ILE A 185 13.02 4.02 -8.21
CA ILE A 185 12.75 2.69 -8.79
C ILE A 185 13.62 1.62 -8.10
N ASP A 186 14.88 1.92 -7.86
CA ASP A 186 15.80 1.00 -7.20
C ASP A 186 15.38 0.72 -5.74
N GLN A 187 14.89 1.73 -5.01
CA GLN A 187 14.32 1.54 -3.67
C GLN A 187 13.07 0.62 -3.71
N VAL A 188 12.17 0.82 -4.66
CA VAL A 188 10.98 -0.05 -4.83
C VAL A 188 11.43 -1.48 -5.12
N ASN A 189 12.34 -1.70 -6.05
CA ASN A 189 12.85 -3.03 -6.41
C ASN A 189 13.58 -3.71 -5.24
N ALA A 190 14.28 -2.95 -4.41
CA ALA A 190 15.03 -3.46 -3.26
C ALA A 190 14.15 -3.99 -2.13
N THR A 191 12.87 -3.65 -2.11
CA THR A 191 11.93 -4.19 -1.10
C THR A 191 11.74 -5.70 -1.19
N GLY A 192 12.02 -6.30 -2.34
CA GLY A 192 11.79 -7.71 -2.63
C GLY A 192 10.32 -8.08 -2.88
N TYR A 193 9.42 -7.10 -2.82
CA TYR A 193 8.03 -7.23 -3.25
C TYR A 193 7.89 -6.80 -4.71
N GLY A 194 6.81 -7.21 -5.37
CA GLY A 194 6.62 -6.87 -6.78
C GLY A 194 5.20 -7.16 -7.28
N LEU A 195 4.17 -6.88 -6.48
CA LEU A 195 2.80 -7.18 -6.90
C LEU A 195 2.25 -6.06 -7.79
N THR A 196 2.14 -4.84 -7.27
CA THR A 196 1.60 -3.69 -8.01
C THR A 196 2.43 -2.43 -7.85
N LEU A 197 2.35 -1.55 -8.85
CA LEU A 197 2.94 -0.22 -8.85
C LEU A 197 1.98 0.76 -9.50
N GLY A 198 1.72 1.89 -8.85
CA GLY A 198 1.02 3.02 -9.45
C GLY A 198 2.00 4.06 -10.00
N VAL A 199 1.65 4.70 -11.10
CA VAL A 199 2.43 5.81 -11.68
C VAL A 199 1.47 6.95 -12.04
N HIS A 200 1.73 8.13 -11.51
CA HIS A 200 1.07 9.36 -11.92
C HIS A 200 2.06 10.29 -12.62
N SER A 201 1.95 10.36 -13.91
CA SER A 201 2.78 11.19 -14.79
C SER A 201 2.04 11.48 -16.08
N ARG A 202 2.28 12.65 -16.66
CA ARG A 202 1.85 13.03 -18.01
C ARG A 202 3.00 13.06 -19.01
N ILE A 203 4.15 12.49 -18.61
CA ILE A 203 5.36 12.39 -19.41
C ILE A 203 5.57 10.92 -19.77
N ASP A 204 5.37 10.58 -21.05
CA ASP A 204 5.45 9.19 -21.51
C ASP A 204 6.82 8.56 -21.24
N GLU A 205 7.93 9.30 -21.41
CA GLU A 205 9.28 8.82 -21.13
C GLU A 205 9.46 8.45 -19.65
N THR A 206 8.81 9.19 -18.72
CA THR A 206 8.82 8.84 -17.30
C THR A 206 8.11 7.52 -17.06
N VAL A 207 6.92 7.36 -17.66
CA VAL A 207 6.13 6.13 -17.56
C VAL A 207 6.90 4.94 -18.12
N GLU A 208 7.46 5.06 -19.33
CA GLU A 208 8.23 4.01 -19.99
C GLU A 208 9.49 3.64 -19.19
N ARG A 209 10.19 4.64 -18.64
CA ARG A 209 11.37 4.41 -17.80
C ARG A 209 11.02 3.62 -16.53
N ILE A 210 9.94 3.98 -15.87
CA ILE A 210 9.47 3.23 -14.70
C ILE A 210 9.06 1.82 -15.12
N ALA A 211 8.24 1.68 -16.16
CA ALA A 211 7.71 0.39 -16.60
C ALA A 211 8.82 -0.59 -17.04
N SER A 212 9.87 -0.08 -17.69
CA SER A 212 10.97 -0.93 -18.16
C SER A 212 11.94 -1.39 -17.05
N ARG A 213 11.96 -0.70 -15.90
CA ARG A 213 12.91 -0.98 -14.81
C ARG A 213 12.27 -1.55 -13.54
N ALA A 214 10.99 -1.28 -13.31
CA ALA A 214 10.30 -1.78 -12.12
C ALA A 214 10.09 -3.30 -12.23
N ARG A 215 10.36 -4.01 -11.14
CA ARG A 215 10.19 -5.47 -11.04
C ARG A 215 8.86 -5.78 -10.36
N VAL A 216 7.77 -5.52 -11.08
CA VAL A 216 6.41 -5.69 -10.57
C VAL A 216 5.52 -6.37 -11.60
N GLY A 217 4.51 -7.09 -11.14
CA GLY A 217 3.56 -7.80 -11.99
C GLY A 217 2.60 -6.87 -12.72
N ASN A 218 2.09 -5.83 -12.05
CA ASN A 218 1.12 -4.90 -12.62
C ASN A 218 1.54 -3.45 -12.41
N ILE A 219 1.45 -2.64 -13.47
CA ILE A 219 1.68 -1.19 -13.41
C ILE A 219 0.40 -0.47 -13.84
N TYR A 220 -0.04 0.45 -13.00
CA TYR A 220 -1.24 1.26 -13.23
C TYR A 220 -0.86 2.71 -13.45
N VAL A 221 -1.19 3.25 -14.62
CA VAL A 221 -0.83 4.62 -15.00
C VAL A 221 -2.03 5.54 -14.89
N ASN A 222 -1.90 6.64 -14.15
CA ASN A 222 -2.90 7.69 -13.95
C ASN A 222 -4.26 7.14 -13.48
N ARG A 223 -4.22 6.17 -12.58
CA ARG A 223 -5.38 5.58 -11.89
C ARG A 223 -4.97 4.92 -10.59
N ASN A 224 -5.96 4.55 -9.77
CA ASN A 224 -5.72 3.74 -8.59
C ASN A 224 -5.16 2.35 -8.96
N GLN A 225 -4.38 1.76 -8.05
CA GLN A 225 -3.68 0.49 -8.24
C GLN A 225 -4.38 -0.72 -7.61
N ILE A 226 -5.59 -0.53 -7.11
CA ILE A 226 -6.43 -1.60 -6.60
C ILE A 226 -7.50 -1.98 -7.63
N GLY A 227 -7.99 -3.21 -7.59
CA GLY A 227 -9.07 -3.64 -8.49
C GLY A 227 -8.58 -4.28 -9.78
N ALA A 228 -7.57 -5.13 -9.68
CA ALA A 228 -7.26 -6.08 -10.74
C ALA A 228 -8.49 -6.92 -11.09
N VAL A 229 -8.71 -7.12 -12.39
CA VAL A 229 -9.82 -7.92 -12.91
C VAL A 229 -9.30 -9.29 -13.31
N VAL A 230 -9.80 -10.34 -12.66
CA VAL A 230 -9.41 -11.72 -12.94
C VAL A 230 -9.62 -12.05 -14.43
N GLY A 231 -8.58 -12.62 -15.06
CA GLY A 231 -8.58 -12.94 -16.48
C GLY A 231 -8.22 -11.78 -17.42
N VAL A 232 -8.01 -10.55 -16.86
CA VAL A 232 -7.56 -9.37 -17.63
C VAL A 232 -6.15 -8.96 -17.19
N GLN A 233 -5.91 -8.94 -15.90
CA GLN A 233 -4.58 -8.72 -15.31
C GLN A 233 -4.08 -10.01 -14.64
N PRO A 234 -2.75 -10.24 -14.61
CA PRO A 234 -2.16 -11.33 -13.88
C PRO A 234 -2.41 -11.27 -12.38
#